data_8b6c02ed8ce1f9e0433d690cb36626ec
#
_entry.id   8b6c02ed8ce1f9e0433d690cb36626ec
#
_cell.length_a   1.000
_cell.length_b   1.000
_cell.length_c   1.000
_cell.angle_alpha   90.00
_cell.angle_beta   90.00
_cell.angle_gamma   90.00
#
_symmetry.space_group_name_H-M   'P 1'
#
loop_
_entity.id
_entity.type
_entity.pdbx_description
1 polymer ?
#
loop_
_entity_poly.entity_id
_entity_poly.type
_entity_poly.pdbx_seq_one_letter_code
_entity_poly.pdbx_strand_id
1 'polypeptide(L)'
;YIDGLLNISGIKLPVKKDWAKHVYHLFVVRYRNRDELMKKLNSAGIETGIHYPIALPKLKAFNNIGFDVLNSFSGKFDKHLLSLPIGSHITMDKSNKIIRTIIESS
;
A
#
# COMPACT_ATOMS: atom_id res chain seq x y z
N TYR A 1 -7.02 10.78 1.02
CA TYR A 1 -6.97 9.40 0.50
C TYR A 1 -8.11 8.54 1.05
N ILE A 2 -8.32 8.52 2.36
CA ILE A 2 -9.32 7.62 2.95
C ILE A 2 -10.68 7.83 2.29
N ASP A 3 -11.21 9.05 2.32
CA ASP A 3 -12.55 9.35 1.78
C ASP A 3 -12.64 9.09 0.27
N GLY A 4 -11.59 9.43 -0.47
CA GLY A 4 -11.57 9.27 -1.94
C GLY A 4 -11.39 7.84 -2.43
N LEU A 5 -10.88 6.93 -1.59
CA LEU A 5 -10.60 5.54 -1.97
C LEU A 5 -11.44 4.50 -1.23
N LEU A 6 -12.28 4.94 -0.27
CA LEU A 6 -13.02 4.03 0.63
C LEU A 6 -13.88 3.01 -0.12
N ASN A 7 -14.49 3.41 -1.22
CA ASN A 7 -15.44 2.60 -1.98
C ASN A 7 -14.84 1.97 -3.25
N ILE A 8 -13.52 2.04 -3.42
CA ILE A 8 -12.88 1.46 -4.61
C ILE A 8 -12.70 -0.04 -4.44
N SER A 9 -13.28 -0.79 -5.37
CA SER A 9 -13.19 -2.25 -5.37
C SER A 9 -11.73 -2.72 -5.45
N GLY A 10 -11.39 -3.74 -4.68
CA GLY A 10 -10.06 -4.36 -4.68
C GLY A 10 -9.00 -3.60 -3.87
N ILE A 11 -9.24 -2.35 -3.46
CA ILE A 11 -8.32 -1.60 -2.58
C ILE A 11 -8.70 -1.83 -1.12
N LYS A 12 -7.70 -2.10 -0.29
CA LYS A 12 -7.83 -2.11 1.17
C LYS A 12 -6.95 -1.00 1.75
N LEU A 13 -7.60 -0.12 2.50
CA LEU A 13 -6.96 1.02 3.16
C LEU A 13 -6.43 0.66 4.55
N PRO A 14 -5.48 1.44 5.08
CA PRO A 14 -5.06 1.29 6.48
C PRO A 14 -6.25 1.57 7.42
N VAL A 15 -6.41 0.72 8.42
CA VAL A 15 -7.46 0.85 9.42
C VAL A 15 -6.93 1.64 10.62
N LYS A 16 -7.57 2.76 10.92
CA LYS A 16 -7.34 3.49 12.15
C LYS A 16 -8.19 2.88 13.28
N LYS A 17 -7.56 2.59 14.41
CA LYS A 17 -8.27 2.15 15.62
C LYS A 17 -8.68 3.37 16.47
N ASP A 18 -9.81 3.27 17.18
CA ASP A 18 -10.36 4.38 17.97
C ASP A 18 -9.44 4.79 19.13
N TRP A 19 -8.71 3.81 19.68
CA TRP A 19 -7.75 4.01 20.76
C TRP A 19 -6.35 4.47 20.29
N ALA A 20 -6.10 4.60 18.97
CA ALA A 20 -4.79 4.92 18.43
C ALA A 20 -4.82 6.13 17.48
N LYS A 21 -3.88 7.06 17.67
CA LYS A 21 -3.66 8.17 16.75
C LYS A 21 -2.69 7.74 15.66
N HIS A 22 -3.21 7.51 14.45
CA HIS A 22 -2.37 7.19 13.31
C HIS A 22 -1.65 8.46 12.80
N VAL A 23 -0.34 8.41 12.66
CA VAL A 23 0.50 9.54 12.20
C VAL A 23 0.86 9.47 10.72
N TYR A 24 0.47 8.39 10.03
CA TYR A 24 0.69 8.18 8.59
C TYR A 24 2.14 8.44 8.14
N HIS A 25 3.10 7.85 8.85
CA HIS A 25 4.49 7.82 8.36
C HIS A 25 4.57 7.28 6.93
N LEU A 26 3.82 6.23 6.64
CA LEU A 26 3.54 5.71 5.30
C LEU A 26 2.02 5.57 5.13
N PHE A 27 1.54 5.80 3.91
CA PHE A 27 0.16 5.48 3.55
C PHE A 27 0.16 4.25 2.66
N VAL A 28 0.01 3.08 3.26
CA VAL A 28 0.11 1.79 2.57
C VAL A 28 -1.29 1.28 2.23
N VAL A 29 -1.53 1.07 0.94
CA VAL A 29 -2.73 0.38 0.46
C VAL A 29 -2.40 -1.06 0.08
N ARG A 30 -3.39 -1.93 0.12
CA ARG A 30 -3.29 -3.30 -0.37
C ARG A 30 -4.16 -3.45 -1.61
N TYR A 31 -3.54 -3.85 -2.72
CA TYR A 31 -4.21 -4.07 -4.00
C TYR A 31 -3.67 -5.33 -4.68
N ARG A 32 -4.56 -6.20 -5.20
CA ARG A 32 -4.16 -7.50 -5.75
C ARG A 32 -3.16 -7.36 -6.90
N ASN A 33 -3.42 -6.46 -7.82
CA ASN A 33 -2.56 -6.21 -8.99
C ASN A 33 -1.63 -5.01 -8.73
N ARG A 34 -0.95 -5.00 -7.56
CA ARG A 34 -0.09 -3.91 -7.08
C ARG A 34 0.92 -3.42 -8.13
N ASP A 35 1.58 -4.33 -8.85
CA ASP A 35 2.63 -3.97 -9.81
C ASP A 35 2.04 -3.24 -11.03
N GLU A 36 0.84 -3.62 -11.46
CA GLU A 36 0.14 -2.95 -12.55
C GLU A 36 -0.30 -1.54 -12.13
N LEU A 37 -0.89 -1.42 -10.94
CA LEU A 37 -1.26 -0.12 -10.38
C LEU A 37 -0.02 0.79 -10.24
N MET A 38 1.09 0.27 -9.73
CA MET A 38 2.35 0.99 -9.60
C MET A 38 2.84 1.51 -10.95
N LYS A 39 2.81 0.69 -12.01
CA LYS A 39 3.19 1.11 -13.36
C LYS A 39 2.31 2.26 -13.87
N LYS A 40 0.99 2.16 -13.70
CA LYS A 40 0.04 3.21 -14.13
C LYS A 40 0.28 4.52 -13.39
N LEU A 41 0.47 4.47 -12.07
CA LEU A 41 0.79 5.65 -11.27
C LEU A 41 2.11 6.29 -11.69
N ASN A 42 3.16 5.48 -11.88
CA ASN A 42 4.46 5.98 -12.32
C ASN A 42 4.38 6.62 -13.73
N SER A 43 3.62 6.04 -14.65
CA SER A 43 3.38 6.62 -15.99
C SER A 43 2.65 7.97 -15.92
N ALA A 44 1.84 8.21 -14.89
CA ALA A 44 1.19 9.48 -14.62
C ALA A 44 2.09 10.48 -13.85
N GLY A 45 3.36 10.13 -13.62
CA GLY A 45 4.32 10.94 -12.85
C GLY A 45 4.07 10.91 -11.33
N ILE A 46 3.45 9.85 -10.83
CA ILE A 46 3.17 9.65 -9.41
C ILE A 46 4.12 8.58 -8.87
N GLU A 47 5.12 8.99 -8.10
CA GLU A 47 6.06 8.08 -7.47
C GLU A 47 5.39 7.30 -6.34
N THR A 48 5.64 6.00 -6.31
CA THR A 48 5.13 5.10 -5.28
C THR A 48 6.25 4.25 -4.71
N GLY A 49 6.04 3.67 -3.53
CA GLY A 49 7.05 2.85 -2.87
C GLY A 49 6.52 1.47 -2.44
N ILE A 50 7.45 0.55 -2.18
CA ILE A 50 7.14 -0.77 -1.62
C ILE A 50 7.92 -0.91 -0.30
N HIS A 51 7.21 -0.94 0.83
CA HIS A 51 7.78 -1.02 2.16
C HIS A 51 7.21 -2.22 2.94
N TYR A 52 7.79 -3.45 2.82
CA TYR A 52 8.96 -3.82 2.01
C TYR A 52 8.60 -4.93 1.03
N PRO A 53 9.43 -5.22 0.01
CA PRO A 53 9.03 -6.12 -1.08
C PRO A 53 8.92 -7.59 -0.68
N ILE A 54 9.58 -7.97 0.43
CA ILE A 54 9.62 -9.34 0.96
C ILE A 54 9.18 -9.29 2.43
N ALA A 55 8.17 -10.07 2.79
CA ALA A 55 7.77 -10.22 4.19
C ALA A 55 8.92 -10.79 5.03
N LEU A 56 9.10 -10.26 6.25
CA LEU A 56 10.17 -10.69 7.15
C LEU A 56 10.30 -12.21 7.28
N PRO A 57 9.21 -12.97 7.47
CA PRO A 57 9.31 -14.42 7.58
C PRO A 57 9.88 -15.13 6.33
N LYS A 58 9.86 -14.47 5.17
CA LYS A 58 10.41 -15.01 3.91
C LYS A 58 11.89 -14.72 3.71
N LEU A 59 12.49 -13.91 4.57
CA LEU A 59 13.92 -13.61 4.48
C LEU A 59 14.75 -14.84 4.90
N LYS A 60 15.84 -15.08 4.20
CA LYS A 60 16.74 -16.22 4.47
C LYS A 60 17.21 -16.28 5.93
N ALA A 61 17.39 -15.14 6.58
CA ALA A 61 17.76 -15.03 7.98
C ALA A 61 16.76 -15.71 8.95
N PHE A 62 15.51 -15.90 8.54
CA PHE A 62 14.45 -16.48 9.36
C PHE A 62 14.06 -17.91 8.96
N ASN A 63 14.75 -18.53 7.98
CA ASN A 63 14.38 -19.86 7.48
C ASN A 63 14.41 -20.97 8.57
N ASN A 64 15.19 -20.79 9.64
CA ASN A 64 15.36 -21.80 10.69
C ASN A 64 14.44 -21.58 11.91
N ILE A 65 13.54 -20.60 11.88
CA ILE A 65 12.72 -20.22 13.04
C ILE A 65 11.35 -20.94 13.06
N GLY A 66 11.03 -21.74 12.03
CA GLY A 66 9.84 -22.59 12.02
C GLY A 66 8.52 -21.83 11.83
N PHE A 67 8.53 -20.62 11.30
CA PHE A 67 7.30 -19.90 10.96
C PHE A 67 6.57 -20.55 9.79
N ASP A 68 5.25 -20.69 9.92
CA ASP A 68 4.38 -20.98 8.78
C ASP A 68 4.24 -19.72 7.90
N VAL A 69 5.25 -19.53 7.06
CA VAL A 69 5.38 -18.35 6.20
C VAL A 69 4.21 -18.23 5.23
N LEU A 70 3.75 -19.37 4.69
CA LEU A 70 2.71 -19.40 3.67
C LEU A 70 1.34 -19.03 4.24
N ASN A 71 1.09 -19.34 5.51
CA ASN A 71 -0.17 -19.03 6.18
C ASN A 71 -0.14 -17.73 6.97
N SER A 72 1.04 -17.12 7.18
CA SER A 72 1.14 -15.82 7.82
C SER A 72 0.46 -14.73 6.99
N PHE A 73 -0.19 -13.77 7.65
CA PHE A 73 -0.83 -12.63 6.98
C PHE A 73 0.17 -11.83 6.13
N SER A 74 1.34 -11.53 6.67
CA SER A 74 2.41 -10.82 5.96
C SER A 74 2.92 -11.62 4.76
N GLY A 75 3.07 -12.94 4.89
CA GLY A 75 3.50 -13.82 3.81
C GLY A 75 2.49 -13.90 2.65
N LYS A 76 1.19 -13.81 2.94
CA LYS A 76 0.13 -13.81 1.91
C LYS A 76 0.05 -12.50 1.13
N PHE A 77 0.37 -11.37 1.76
CA PHE A 77 0.04 -10.05 1.21
C PHE A 77 1.24 -9.15 0.90
N ASP A 78 2.47 -9.60 1.08
CA ASP A 78 3.67 -8.79 0.79
C ASP A 78 3.73 -8.29 -0.66
N LYS A 79 3.24 -9.07 -1.61
CA LYS A 79 3.17 -8.67 -3.03
C LYS A 79 2.01 -7.72 -3.37
N HIS A 80 1.14 -7.44 -2.41
CA HIS A 80 -0.04 -6.59 -2.62
C HIS A 80 0.12 -5.18 -2.04
N LEU A 81 1.20 -4.90 -1.31
CA LEU A 81 1.39 -3.63 -0.61
C LEU A 81 1.98 -2.56 -1.51
N LEU A 82 1.40 -1.37 -1.49
CA LEU A 82 1.88 -0.20 -2.21
C LEU A 82 1.77 1.03 -1.32
N SER A 83 2.86 1.76 -1.16
CA SER A 83 2.88 3.02 -0.43
C SER A 83 2.61 4.17 -1.40
N LEU A 84 1.55 4.91 -1.13
CA LEU A 84 1.19 6.13 -1.86
C LEU A 84 2.00 7.32 -1.35
N PRO A 85 2.23 8.35 -2.18
CA PRO A 85 2.94 9.56 -1.77
C PRO A 85 2.26 10.19 -0.56
N ILE A 86 3.03 10.51 0.47
CA ILE A 86 2.56 11.21 1.65
C ILE A 86 3.65 12.14 2.19
N GLY A 87 3.24 13.31 2.68
CA GLY A 87 4.15 14.31 3.24
C GLY A 87 3.59 15.71 3.09
N SER A 88 4.23 16.69 3.73
CA SER A 88 3.82 18.10 3.70
C SER A 88 3.82 18.73 2.30
N HIS A 89 4.54 18.15 1.36
CA HIS A 89 4.62 18.56 -0.05
C HIS A 89 3.47 18.04 -0.91
N ILE A 90 2.62 17.16 -0.38
CA ILE A 90 1.45 16.63 -1.07
C ILE A 90 0.26 17.56 -0.82
N THR A 91 -0.03 18.41 -1.80
CA THR A 91 -1.19 19.31 -1.78
C THR A 91 -2.48 18.53 -2.02
N MET A 92 -3.62 19.17 -1.78
CA MET A 92 -4.94 18.59 -2.07
C MET A 92 -5.08 18.23 -3.56
N ASP A 93 -4.61 19.09 -4.46
CA ASP A 93 -4.67 18.84 -5.91
C ASP A 93 -3.83 17.61 -6.31
N LYS A 94 -2.65 17.45 -5.74
CA LYS A 94 -1.83 16.25 -5.94
C LYS A 94 -2.54 15.01 -5.41
N SER A 95 -3.13 15.08 -4.21
CA SER A 95 -3.91 13.98 -3.65
C SER A 95 -5.09 13.59 -4.54
N ASN A 96 -5.83 14.58 -5.04
CA ASN A 96 -6.96 14.36 -5.95
C ASN A 96 -6.52 13.75 -7.28
N LYS A 97 -5.35 14.17 -7.82
CA LYS A 97 -4.76 13.53 -9.01
C LYS A 97 -4.47 12.06 -8.76
N ILE A 98 -3.83 11.74 -7.63
CA ILE A 98 -3.48 10.37 -7.26
C ILE A 98 -4.76 9.51 -7.13
N ILE A 99 -5.78 10.00 -6.42
CA ILE A 99 -7.06 9.33 -6.25
C ILE A 99 -7.71 9.03 -7.61
N ARG A 100 -7.80 10.03 -8.50
CA ARG A 100 -8.37 9.85 -9.84
C ARG A 100 -7.63 8.80 -10.64
N THR A 101 -6.30 8.86 -10.66
CA THR A 101 -5.48 7.87 -11.38
C THR A 101 -5.70 6.45 -10.85
N ILE A 102 -5.90 6.28 -9.54
CA ILE A 102 -6.23 5.00 -8.93
C ILE A 102 -7.61 4.52 -9.37
N ILE A 103 -8.63 5.39 -9.33
CA ILE A 103 -10.00 5.08 -9.74
C ILE A 103 -10.04 4.61 -11.19
N GLU A 104 -9.36 5.33 -12.10
CA GLU A 104 -9.26 5.00 -13.52
C GLU A 104 -8.49 3.70 -13.79
N SER A 105 -7.78 3.20 -12.79
CA SER A 105 -6.92 2.01 -12.89
C SER A 105 -7.53 0.75 -12.26
N SER A 106 -8.67 0.90 -11.59
CA SER A 106 -9.29 -0.16 -10.77
C SER A 106 -10.31 -0.97 -11.52
#